data_fb445f1480b098f22dded4b756202257
#
_entry.id   fb445f1480b098f22dded4b756202257
#
_cell.length_a   1.000
_cell.length_b   1.000
_cell.length_c   1.000
_cell.angle_alpha   90.00
_cell.angle_beta   90.00
_cell.angle_gamma   90.00
#
_symmetry.space_group_name_H-M   'P 1'
#
loop_
_entity.id
_entity.type
_entity.pdbx_description
1 polymer ?
#
loop_
_entity_poly.entity_id
_entity_poly.type
_entity_poly.pdbx_seq_one_letter_code
_entity_poly.pdbx_strand_id
1 'polypeptide(L)'
;MLSPAVETALLLATLHAVRKAGLSTPATAALAALAWGGLHALVHPAWFFGTVWSFFVFACAAEAWRAKSGRHAYWAAALPHAMVNAAVFAVLALSAGTWPA
;
A
#
# COMPACT_ATOMS: atom_id res chain seq x y z
N MET A 1 7.69 -4.41 -10.78
CA MET A 1 6.80 -3.85 -9.76
C MET A 1 5.47 -3.45 -10.39
N LEU A 2 4.35 -3.83 -9.79
CA LEU A 2 3.05 -3.41 -10.28
C LEU A 2 2.86 -1.91 -10.10
N SER A 3 2.06 -1.29 -10.96
CA SER A 3 1.79 0.13 -10.83
C SER A 3 1.00 0.43 -9.57
N PRO A 4 1.16 1.62 -8.97
CA PRO A 4 0.36 2.03 -7.82
C PRO A 4 -1.15 1.95 -8.08
N ALA A 5 -1.58 2.22 -9.31
CA ALA A 5 -2.99 2.14 -9.67
C ALA A 5 -3.54 0.71 -9.55
N VAL A 6 -2.81 -0.27 -10.07
CA VAL A 6 -3.20 -1.68 -10.00
C VAL A 6 -3.11 -2.19 -8.56
N GLU A 7 -2.01 -1.88 -7.87
CA GLU A 7 -1.83 -2.30 -6.49
C GLU A 7 -2.90 -1.73 -5.57
N THR A 8 -3.31 -0.47 -5.79
CA THR A 8 -4.38 0.15 -5.00
C THR A 8 -5.71 -0.55 -5.25
N ALA A 9 -6.03 -0.86 -6.50
CA ALA A 9 -7.26 -1.59 -6.81
C ALA A 9 -7.27 -2.97 -6.14
N LEU A 10 -6.15 -3.67 -6.16
CA LEU A 10 -6.02 -4.96 -5.49
C LEU A 10 -6.10 -4.82 -3.97
N LEU A 11 -5.53 -3.76 -3.41
CA LEU A 11 -5.64 -3.49 -1.98
C LEU A 11 -7.10 -3.28 -1.57
N LEU A 12 -7.86 -2.50 -2.35
CA LEU A 12 -9.28 -2.28 -2.06
C LEU A 12 -10.08 -3.58 -2.13
N ALA A 13 -9.76 -4.45 -3.09
CA ALA A 13 -10.40 -5.76 -3.19
C ALA A 13 -10.07 -6.62 -1.96
N THR A 14 -8.83 -6.58 -1.49
CA THR A 14 -8.39 -7.27 -0.28
C THR A 14 -9.14 -6.76 0.94
N LEU A 15 -9.24 -5.43 1.09
CA LEU A 15 -9.97 -4.82 2.20
C LEU A 15 -11.45 -5.21 2.18
N HIS A 16 -12.05 -5.25 1.00
CA HIS A 16 -13.44 -5.68 0.86
C HIS A 16 -13.62 -7.13 1.31
N ALA A 17 -12.74 -8.02 0.89
CA ALA A 17 -12.80 -9.42 1.27
C ALA A 17 -12.59 -9.63 2.77
N VAL A 18 -11.60 -8.96 3.36
CA VAL A 18 -11.29 -9.07 4.79
C VAL A 18 -12.41 -8.47 5.64
N ARG A 19 -13.01 -7.38 5.17
CA ARG A 19 -14.12 -6.71 5.87
C ARG A 19 -15.32 -7.63 6.06
N LYS A 20 -15.53 -8.58 5.16
CA LYS A 20 -16.62 -9.56 5.27
C LYS A 20 -16.47 -10.46 6.49
N ALA A 21 -15.29 -10.54 7.09
CA ALA A 21 -15.07 -11.30 8.32
C ALA A 21 -15.61 -10.59 9.57
N GLY A 22 -16.11 -9.35 9.42
CA GLY A 22 -16.70 -8.60 10.54
C GLY A 22 -15.69 -7.94 11.46
N LEU A 23 -14.45 -7.78 11.02
CA LEU A 23 -13.40 -7.18 11.81
C LEU A 23 -13.53 -5.65 11.87
N SER A 24 -12.94 -5.05 12.91
CA SER A 24 -12.88 -3.59 13.02
C SER A 24 -12.03 -3.01 11.89
N THR A 25 -12.18 -1.71 11.65
CA THR A 25 -11.39 -1.02 10.62
C THR A 25 -9.87 -1.16 10.84
N PRO A 26 -9.32 -0.92 12.05
CA PRO A 26 -7.88 -1.13 12.24
C PRO A 26 -7.42 -2.57 12.02
N ALA A 27 -8.22 -3.54 12.44
CA ALA A 27 -7.88 -4.96 12.24
C ALA A 27 -7.91 -5.32 10.75
N THR A 28 -8.91 -4.84 10.01
CA THR A 28 -9.01 -5.03 8.57
C THR A 28 -7.78 -4.46 7.87
N ALA A 29 -7.41 -3.23 8.20
CA ALA A 29 -6.25 -2.57 7.63
C ALA A 29 -4.96 -3.31 7.97
N ALA A 30 -4.82 -3.76 9.22
CA ALA A 30 -3.62 -4.48 9.66
C ALA A 30 -3.46 -5.81 8.92
N LEU A 31 -4.54 -6.59 8.78
CA LEU A 31 -4.49 -7.87 8.07
C LEU A 31 -4.15 -7.69 6.59
N ALA A 32 -4.76 -6.70 5.94
CA ALA A 32 -4.46 -6.41 4.55
C ALA A 32 -2.99 -5.99 4.38
N ALA A 33 -2.49 -5.15 5.29
CA ALA A 33 -1.10 -4.70 5.25
C ALA A 33 -0.11 -5.86 5.46
N LEU A 34 -0.42 -6.76 6.39
CA LEU A 34 0.41 -7.94 6.63
C LEU A 34 0.44 -8.86 5.42
N ALA A 35 -0.71 -9.06 4.77
CA ALA A 35 -0.80 -9.88 3.57
C ALA A 35 0.05 -9.31 2.44
N TRP A 36 -0.08 -8.01 2.18
CA TRP A 36 0.69 -7.34 1.13
C TRP A 36 2.17 -7.23 1.47
N GLY A 37 2.49 -6.95 2.74
CA GLY A 37 3.86 -6.94 3.21
C GLY A 37 4.51 -8.30 3.06
N GLY A 38 3.78 -9.36 3.39
CA GLY A 38 4.25 -10.73 3.22
C GLY A 38 4.56 -11.07 1.76
N LEU A 39 3.68 -10.66 0.83
CA LEU A 39 3.92 -10.85 -0.59
C LEU A 39 5.19 -10.15 -1.07
N HIS A 40 5.40 -8.91 -0.63
CA HIS A 40 6.62 -8.17 -0.98
C HIS A 40 7.87 -8.79 -0.35
N ALA A 41 7.74 -9.38 0.84
CA ALA A 41 8.85 -10.05 1.51
C ALA A 41 9.33 -11.29 0.74
N LEU A 42 8.45 -11.94 -0.03
CA LEU A 42 8.84 -13.06 -0.87
C LEU A 42 9.84 -12.64 -1.96
N VAL A 43 9.73 -11.40 -2.42
CA VAL A 43 10.66 -10.84 -3.42
C VAL A 43 11.91 -10.31 -2.72
N HIS A 44 11.75 -9.55 -1.64
CA HIS A 44 12.86 -8.96 -0.92
C HIS A 44 12.50 -8.82 0.58
N PRO A 45 13.02 -9.70 1.44
CA PRO A 45 12.63 -9.71 2.87
C PRO A 45 12.82 -8.39 3.60
N ALA A 46 13.85 -7.62 3.22
CA ALA A 46 14.12 -6.32 3.86
C ALA A 46 12.99 -5.30 3.65
N TRP A 47 12.14 -5.50 2.64
CA TRP A 47 11.03 -4.60 2.34
C TRP A 47 9.81 -4.84 3.22
N PHE A 48 9.81 -5.92 4.01
CA PHE A 48 8.63 -6.32 4.78
C PHE A 48 8.11 -5.20 5.67
N PHE A 49 8.97 -4.66 6.54
CA PHE A 49 8.54 -3.66 7.51
C PHE A 49 8.04 -2.37 6.87
N GLY A 50 8.78 -1.86 5.89
CA GLY A 50 8.38 -0.64 5.18
C GLY A 50 7.08 -0.83 4.42
N THR A 51 6.91 -1.98 3.77
CA THR A 51 5.71 -2.29 3.00
C THR A 51 4.50 -2.45 3.91
N VAL A 52 4.64 -3.19 5.02
CA VAL A 52 3.54 -3.36 5.99
C VAL A 52 3.08 -2.00 6.51
N TRP A 53 4.01 -1.15 6.91
CA TRP A 53 3.67 0.18 7.42
C TRP A 53 2.97 1.03 6.37
N SER A 54 3.53 1.07 5.15
CA SER A 54 2.96 1.85 4.06
C SER A 54 1.56 1.39 3.69
N PHE A 55 1.37 0.07 3.53
CA PHE A 55 0.05 -0.46 3.18
C PHE A 55 -0.95 -0.30 4.30
N PHE A 56 -0.50 -0.33 5.57
CA PHE A 56 -1.39 -0.05 6.68
C PHE A 56 -1.92 1.39 6.60
N VAL A 57 -1.06 2.35 6.31
CA VAL A 57 -1.47 3.76 6.13
C VAL A 57 -2.43 3.90 4.95
N PHE A 58 -2.11 3.28 3.81
CA PHE A 58 -2.97 3.32 2.63
C PHE A 58 -4.33 2.69 2.91
N ALA A 59 -4.34 1.56 3.62
CA ALA A 59 -5.57 0.86 3.98
C ALA A 59 -6.42 1.68 4.95
N CYS A 60 -5.82 2.31 5.94
CA CYS A 60 -6.54 3.19 6.86
C CYS A 60 -7.15 4.38 6.13
N ALA A 61 -6.41 4.97 5.18
CA ALA A 61 -6.92 6.07 4.37
C ALA A 61 -8.13 5.63 3.53
N ALA A 62 -8.02 4.46 2.88
CA ALA A 62 -9.11 3.91 2.09
C ALA A 62 -10.35 3.66 2.95
N GLU A 63 -10.17 3.06 4.12
CA GLU A 63 -11.27 2.76 5.03
C GLU A 63 -11.94 4.04 5.55
N ALA A 64 -11.16 5.07 5.84
CA ALA A 64 -11.69 6.35 6.31
C ALA A 64 -12.58 7.03 5.26
N TRP A 65 -12.23 6.92 3.99
CA TRP A 65 -12.96 7.56 2.90
C TRP A 65 -14.02 6.68 2.26
N ARG A 66 -14.03 5.40 2.60
CA ARG A 66 -14.98 4.43 2.04
C ARG A 66 -16.45 4.83 2.27
N ALA A 67 -16.73 5.42 3.42
CA ALA A 67 -18.09 5.86 3.76
C ALA A 67 -18.61 6.90 2.78
N LYS A 68 -17.73 7.71 2.18
CA LYS A 68 -18.12 8.72 1.20
C LYS A 68 -18.38 8.10 -0.17
N SER A 69 -17.45 7.30 -0.66
CA SER A 69 -17.63 6.50 -1.89
C SER A 69 -16.42 5.61 -2.11
N GLY A 70 -16.58 4.58 -2.94
CA GLY A 70 -15.46 3.74 -3.35
C GLY A 70 -14.41 4.51 -4.14
N ARG A 71 -14.82 5.51 -4.92
CA ARG A 71 -13.91 6.38 -5.66
C ARG A 71 -13.02 7.17 -4.70
N HIS A 72 -13.60 7.72 -3.64
CA HIS A 72 -12.83 8.46 -2.63
C HIS A 72 -11.87 7.53 -1.90
N ALA A 73 -12.30 6.32 -1.56
CA ALA A 73 -11.43 5.32 -0.93
C ALA A 73 -10.24 4.99 -1.83
N TYR A 74 -10.49 4.79 -3.12
CA TYR A 74 -9.44 4.49 -4.08
C TYR A 74 -8.39 5.60 -4.13
N TRP A 75 -8.81 6.84 -4.33
CA TRP A 75 -7.87 7.96 -4.43
C TRP A 75 -7.18 8.27 -3.11
N ALA A 76 -7.86 8.08 -1.98
CA ALA A 76 -7.25 8.27 -0.67
C ALA A 76 -6.08 7.31 -0.43
N ALA A 77 -6.12 6.11 -1.02
CA ALA A 77 -5.02 5.15 -0.96
C ALA A 77 -4.04 5.35 -2.13
N ALA A 78 -4.53 5.62 -3.33
CA ALA A 78 -3.71 5.71 -4.53
C ALA A 78 -2.73 6.89 -4.50
N LEU A 79 -3.17 8.05 -4.01
CA LEU A 79 -2.31 9.23 -3.97
C LEU A 79 -1.09 9.05 -3.07
N PRO A 80 -1.23 8.69 -1.79
CA PRO A 80 -0.06 8.43 -0.96
C PRO A 80 0.77 7.24 -1.46
N HIS A 81 0.14 6.22 -2.03
CA HIS A 81 0.86 5.09 -2.62
C HIS A 81 1.76 5.57 -3.77
N ALA A 82 1.22 6.38 -4.68
CA ALA A 82 1.99 6.94 -5.77
C ALA A 82 3.12 7.85 -5.27
N MET A 83 2.86 8.63 -4.22
CA MET A 83 3.86 9.51 -3.63
C MET A 83 5.01 8.72 -3.01
N VAL A 84 4.72 7.66 -2.28
CA VAL A 84 5.74 6.79 -1.69
C VAL A 84 6.58 6.14 -2.79
N ASN A 85 5.94 5.61 -3.83
CA ASN A 85 6.65 5.01 -4.94
C ASN A 85 7.53 6.02 -5.67
N ALA A 86 7.03 7.23 -5.90
CA ALA A 86 7.81 8.29 -6.54
C ALA A 86 9.03 8.66 -5.69
N ALA A 87 8.85 8.75 -4.37
CA ALA A 87 9.95 9.06 -3.46
C ALA A 87 11.01 7.96 -3.48
N VAL A 88 10.60 6.68 -3.47
CA VAL A 88 11.53 5.56 -3.55
C VAL A 88 12.30 5.58 -4.87
N PHE A 89 11.60 5.79 -5.99
CA PHE A 89 12.27 5.88 -7.28
C PHE A 89 13.24 7.06 -7.36
N ALA A 90 12.86 8.20 -6.77
CA ALA A 90 13.74 9.37 -6.74
C ALA A 90 15.02 9.07 -5.95
N VAL A 91 14.88 8.44 -4.78
CA VAL A 91 16.04 8.06 -3.95
C VAL A 91 16.94 7.08 -4.69
N LEU A 92 16.36 6.07 -5.34
CA LEU A 92 17.14 5.08 -6.10
C LEU A 92 17.85 5.73 -7.28
N ALA A 93 17.19 6.64 -8.00
CA ALA A 93 17.76 7.34 -9.12
C ALA A 93 18.93 8.24 -8.69
N LEU A 94 18.74 8.97 -7.59
CA LEU A 94 19.79 9.83 -7.04
C LEU A 94 20.99 9.00 -6.56
N SER A 95 20.71 7.87 -5.89
CA SER A 95 21.76 6.96 -5.44
C SER A 95 22.55 6.39 -6.61
N ALA A 96 21.85 5.97 -7.67
CA ALA A 96 22.51 5.48 -8.88
C ALA A 96 23.33 6.57 -9.57
N GLY A 97 22.82 7.81 -9.56
CA GLY A 97 23.53 8.96 -10.14
C GLY A 97 24.78 9.35 -9.38
N THR A 98 24.88 9.00 -8.10
CA THR A 98 26.07 9.30 -7.28
C THR A 98 27.15 8.23 -7.37
N TRP A 99 26.84 7.09 -7.97
CA TRP A 99 27.82 6.01 -8.10
C TRP A 99 28.84 6.36 -9.17
N PRO A 100 30.11 6.08 -8.93
CA PRO A 100 31.10 6.26 -9.98
C PRO A 100 30.76 5.35 -11.15
N ALA A 101 30.73 5.94 -12.31
CA ALA A 101 30.39 5.19 -13.51
C ALA A 101 31.49 4.17 -13.84
#